data_31308e3e2bfee0c4f8fe159fa268dc64
#
_entry.id   31308e3e2bfee0c4f8fe159fa268dc64
#
_cell.length_a   1.000
_cell.length_b   1.000
_cell.length_c   1.000
_cell.angle_alpha   90.00
_cell.angle_beta   90.00
_cell.angle_gamma   90.00
#
_symmetry.space_group_name_H-M   'P 1'
#
loop_
_entity.id
_entity.type
_entity.pdbx_description
1 polymer ?
#
loop_
_entity_poly.entity_id
_entity_poly.type
_entity_poly.pdbx_seq_one_letter_code
_entity_poly.pdbx_strand_id
1 'polypeptide(L)'
;MMNFNKQTMPHSRREFLSRCGMGFGAMSLSSLLASEGYLASAQAASLPGASAVRGNPMLARQPHFPVKAKRVIHLFMNGGPSHVDTFDHKPSLAKYAGKQLPSPNLKTERQTGAALPTPFKFHKYGQSGIEVSEIFKHVGEHIDDICVIRSMHADVPNHEPSLMLMNCGASVAVRPSFGSWLTYGLGTENQNMPGFVVMCPQGYPIKDTQNWQSAFLPGVYQGTYVNTQHQEVEKLIENIRPHGMPINEQRRMLDFVQQLNRKHLETRASEPMIESRIHSYELAYRMQMEATDAFDITKEPEHVRQRYGNTTQARQILIARRLVERGVRYVQLYHGQGQPWDNHDDIADQHRRLAGECSQAIGALLTDLKERGMLDETLVIWGGEFGRTPTVELPQKGANAGKVNGRDHNHYGFSMWMAGGGVKGGTVYGATDEFGFQAVENPVHVHDLHATILALMGFDHEKLTYRYAGRDFRLTDVHGHVVKDIIA
;
A
#
# COMPACT_ATOMS: atom_id res chain seq x y z
N MET A 1 -41.62 -32.19 27.45
CA MET A 1 -41.99 -30.80 27.16
C MET A 1 -40.71 -30.05 26.74
N MET A 2 -40.49 -29.90 25.46
CA MET A 2 -39.35 -29.14 24.95
C MET A 2 -39.73 -27.66 24.89
N ASN A 3 -39.04 -26.85 25.65
CA ASN A 3 -39.16 -25.39 25.61
C ASN A 3 -38.51 -24.84 24.32
N PHE A 4 -39.32 -24.52 23.35
CA PHE A 4 -38.88 -23.71 22.21
C PHE A 4 -38.65 -22.26 22.68
N ASN A 5 -37.39 -21.87 22.78
CA ASN A 5 -37.00 -20.48 23.00
C ASN A 5 -37.44 -19.66 21.78
N LYS A 6 -38.47 -18.84 21.92
CA LYS A 6 -38.90 -17.87 20.91
C LYS A 6 -37.75 -16.89 20.68
N GLN A 7 -36.94 -17.11 19.65
CA GLN A 7 -36.06 -16.09 19.13
C GLN A 7 -36.94 -14.95 18.58
N THR A 8 -36.97 -13.85 19.28
CA THR A 8 -37.66 -12.63 18.83
C THR A 8 -37.00 -12.12 17.57
N MET A 9 -37.78 -11.95 16.50
CA MET A 9 -37.33 -11.31 15.27
C MET A 9 -36.81 -9.89 15.57
N PRO A 10 -35.70 -9.45 14.97
CA PRO A 10 -35.20 -8.11 15.19
C PRO A 10 -36.20 -7.06 14.69
N HIS A 11 -36.54 -6.10 15.55
CA HIS A 11 -37.53 -5.06 15.24
C HIS A 11 -36.98 -3.88 14.43
N SER A 12 -35.63 -3.79 14.23
CA SER A 12 -35.00 -2.75 13.45
C SER A 12 -33.83 -3.27 12.64
N ARG A 13 -33.49 -2.58 11.55
CA ARG A 13 -32.30 -2.85 10.72
C ARG A 13 -31.02 -2.86 11.57
N ARG A 14 -30.93 -1.99 12.56
CA ARG A 14 -29.78 -1.87 13.46
C ARG A 14 -29.61 -3.11 14.35
N GLU A 15 -30.70 -3.59 14.91
CA GLU A 15 -30.70 -4.79 15.76
C GLU A 15 -30.42 -6.06 14.95
N PHE A 16 -30.94 -6.14 13.73
CA PHE A 16 -30.64 -7.21 12.79
C PHE A 16 -29.15 -7.26 12.45
N LEU A 17 -28.54 -6.13 12.09
CA LEU A 17 -27.11 -6.05 11.72
C LEU A 17 -26.19 -6.32 12.92
N SER A 18 -26.56 -5.90 14.14
CA SER A 18 -25.77 -6.21 15.35
C SER A 18 -25.76 -7.68 15.72
N ARG A 19 -26.87 -8.40 15.46
CA ARG A 19 -26.99 -9.84 15.75
C ARG A 19 -26.36 -10.74 14.67
N CYS A 20 -26.22 -10.24 13.44
CA CYS A 20 -25.63 -10.98 12.33
C CYS A 20 -24.11 -11.18 12.43
N GLY A 21 -23.43 -10.55 13.42
CA GLY A 21 -22.02 -10.78 13.72
C GLY A 21 -21.05 -10.57 12.55
N MET A 22 -21.53 -9.97 11.45
CA MET A 22 -20.67 -9.67 10.32
C MET A 22 -19.83 -8.44 10.68
N GLY A 23 -18.52 -8.57 10.72
CA GLY A 23 -17.52 -7.55 11.05
C GLY A 23 -17.49 -6.33 10.14
N PHE A 24 -18.59 -6.09 9.48
CA PHE A 24 -18.95 -4.89 8.74
C PHE A 24 -19.36 -3.71 9.64
N GLY A 25 -19.28 -3.86 10.98
CA GLY A 25 -19.60 -2.80 11.93
C GLY A 25 -18.80 -1.53 11.69
N ALA A 26 -17.54 -1.63 11.29
CA ALA A 26 -16.71 -0.47 10.95
C ALA A 26 -17.09 0.14 9.59
N MET A 27 -17.42 -0.68 8.59
CA MET A 27 -17.90 -0.18 7.29
C MET A 27 -19.33 0.37 7.36
N SER A 28 -20.19 -0.19 8.22
CA SER A 28 -21.55 0.29 8.40
C SER A 28 -21.61 1.56 9.27
N LEU A 29 -20.70 1.75 10.22
CA LEU A 29 -20.68 2.95 11.08
C LEU A 29 -20.23 4.18 10.27
N SER A 30 -19.23 4.06 9.41
CA SER A 30 -18.84 5.16 8.50
C SER A 30 -19.95 5.54 7.53
N SER A 31 -20.79 4.58 7.12
CA SER A 31 -21.93 4.85 6.24
C SER A 31 -23.18 5.33 6.97
N LEU A 32 -23.35 5.01 8.25
CA LEU A 32 -24.44 5.55 9.10
C LEU A 32 -24.18 7.01 9.49
N LEU A 33 -22.94 7.39 9.75
CA LEU A 33 -22.56 8.79 9.96
C LEU A 33 -22.75 9.65 8.70
N ALA A 34 -22.66 9.03 7.51
CA ALA A 34 -22.97 9.68 6.24
C ALA A 34 -24.49 9.88 6.01
N SER A 35 -25.37 9.11 6.66
CA SER A 35 -26.82 9.18 6.45
C SER A 35 -27.54 10.16 7.38
N GLU A 36 -26.89 10.68 8.42
CA GLU A 36 -27.47 11.66 9.35
C GLU A 36 -27.11 13.12 9.00
N GLY A 37 -27.23 13.49 7.74
CA GLY A 37 -27.40 14.91 7.38
C GLY A 37 -26.13 15.74 7.19
N TYR A 38 -24.93 15.17 7.17
CA TYR A 38 -23.68 15.90 6.91
C TYR A 38 -23.18 15.85 5.47
N LEU A 39 -23.85 15.15 4.56
CA LEU A 39 -23.44 15.10 3.15
C LEU A 39 -24.58 15.58 2.25
N ALA A 40 -24.47 16.84 1.84
CA ALA A 40 -25.23 17.38 0.73
C ALA A 40 -25.05 16.50 -0.52
N SER A 41 -26.15 16.25 -1.21
CA SER A 41 -26.28 15.46 -2.43
C SER A 41 -25.09 15.62 -3.40
N ALA A 42 -24.22 14.61 -3.48
CA ALA A 42 -23.28 14.50 -4.58
C ALA A 42 -24.04 14.06 -5.83
N GLN A 43 -24.36 15.01 -6.71
CA GLN A 43 -24.74 14.68 -8.08
C GLN A 43 -23.49 14.11 -8.78
N ALA A 44 -23.48 12.82 -9.05
CA ALA A 44 -22.47 12.18 -9.89
C ALA A 44 -22.59 12.79 -11.30
N ALA A 45 -21.68 13.72 -11.63
CA ALA A 45 -21.53 14.15 -12.99
C ALA A 45 -20.93 13.00 -13.80
N SER A 46 -21.67 12.52 -14.78
CA SER A 46 -21.22 11.52 -15.74
C SER A 46 -19.97 12.03 -16.47
N LEU A 47 -18.90 11.23 -16.45
CA LEU A 47 -17.81 11.34 -17.42
C LEU A 47 -18.44 11.26 -18.83
N PRO A 48 -17.95 12.01 -19.84
CA PRO A 48 -18.32 11.78 -21.22
C PRO A 48 -17.91 10.34 -21.60
N GLY A 49 -18.87 9.45 -21.75
CA GLY A 49 -18.66 8.02 -22.00
C GLY A 49 -18.99 7.09 -20.84
N ALA A 50 -19.18 7.56 -19.62
CA ALA A 50 -19.72 6.76 -18.53
C ALA A 50 -21.26 6.77 -18.62
N SER A 51 -21.85 5.99 -19.51
CA SER A 51 -23.19 5.48 -19.29
C SER A 51 -23.20 4.87 -17.90
N ALA A 52 -24.11 5.34 -17.01
CA ALA A 52 -24.34 4.69 -15.72
C ALA A 52 -24.68 3.22 -16.01
N VAL A 53 -23.67 2.37 -16.00
CA VAL A 53 -23.85 0.94 -16.08
C VAL A 53 -24.56 0.58 -14.78
N ARG A 54 -25.85 0.36 -14.86
CA ARG A 54 -26.62 -0.30 -13.79
C ARG A 54 -25.99 -1.67 -13.60
N GLY A 55 -24.98 -1.77 -12.73
CA GLY A 55 -24.18 -2.98 -12.62
C GLY A 55 -23.08 -2.86 -11.57
N ASN A 56 -22.35 -3.93 -11.39
CA ASN A 56 -21.24 -4.06 -10.45
C ASN A 56 -20.16 -2.98 -10.69
N PRO A 57 -19.90 -2.07 -9.72
CA PRO A 57 -18.90 -1.00 -9.87
C PRO A 57 -17.47 -1.50 -9.97
N MET A 58 -17.23 -2.80 -9.65
CA MET A 58 -15.92 -3.44 -9.70
C MET A 58 -15.64 -4.16 -11.04
N LEU A 59 -16.54 -4.11 -12.02
CA LEU A 59 -16.24 -4.65 -13.34
C LEU A 59 -15.01 -3.98 -13.95
N ALA A 60 -14.20 -4.77 -14.65
CA ALA A 60 -13.02 -4.28 -15.35
C ALA A 60 -13.38 -3.16 -16.32
N ARG A 61 -12.62 -2.08 -16.30
CA ARG A 61 -12.81 -0.89 -17.14
C ARG A 61 -11.62 -0.69 -18.05
N GLN A 62 -11.88 -0.03 -19.18
CA GLN A 62 -10.82 0.34 -20.10
C GLN A 62 -10.03 1.54 -19.54
N PRO A 63 -8.71 1.48 -19.54
CA PRO A 63 -7.86 2.62 -19.21
C PRO A 63 -7.88 3.67 -20.31
N HIS A 64 -7.22 4.81 -20.10
CA HIS A 64 -7.12 5.89 -21.09
C HIS A 64 -6.23 5.53 -22.27
N PHE A 65 -5.22 4.66 -22.05
CA PHE A 65 -4.29 4.15 -23.07
C PHE A 65 -3.79 2.74 -22.68
N PRO A 66 -3.10 2.02 -23.59
CA PRO A 66 -2.62 0.67 -23.29
C PRO A 66 -1.80 0.59 -22.03
N VAL A 67 -2.14 -0.35 -21.15
CA VAL A 67 -1.44 -0.60 -19.89
C VAL A 67 -0.09 -1.26 -20.13
N LYS A 68 0.91 -0.87 -19.33
CA LYS A 68 2.17 -1.60 -19.18
C LYS A 68 2.10 -2.52 -17.93
N ALA A 69 1.59 -2.00 -16.83
CA ALA A 69 1.37 -2.76 -15.62
C ALA A 69 -0.14 -3.05 -15.43
N LYS A 70 -0.49 -4.31 -15.20
CA LYS A 70 -1.86 -4.74 -14.87
C LYS A 70 -2.10 -4.81 -13.37
N ARG A 71 -1.03 -4.99 -12.58
CA ARG A 71 -1.07 -5.25 -11.14
C ARG A 71 0.08 -4.54 -10.44
N VAL A 72 -0.10 -4.26 -9.16
CA VAL A 72 0.93 -3.61 -8.33
C VAL A 72 1.11 -4.40 -7.04
N ILE A 73 2.35 -4.67 -6.66
CA ILE A 73 2.76 -5.09 -5.33
C ILE A 73 3.59 -3.97 -4.71
N HIS A 74 3.08 -3.34 -3.65
CA HIS A 74 3.77 -2.25 -2.97
C HIS A 74 4.32 -2.73 -1.64
N LEU A 75 5.64 -2.92 -1.59
CA LEU A 75 6.41 -3.27 -0.40
C LEU A 75 6.69 -1.99 0.39
N PHE A 76 5.78 -1.65 1.30
CA PHE A 76 5.84 -0.39 2.04
C PHE A 76 6.63 -0.56 3.34
N MET A 77 7.80 0.05 3.38
CA MET A 77 8.73 0.03 4.52
C MET A 77 8.41 1.18 5.48
N ASN A 78 7.26 1.05 6.18
CA ASN A 78 6.76 2.10 7.07
C ASN A 78 7.75 2.45 8.19
N GLY A 79 8.00 3.74 8.31
CA GLY A 79 9.00 4.31 9.20
C GLY A 79 10.22 4.92 8.47
N GLY A 80 10.32 4.77 7.14
CA GLY A 80 11.34 5.43 6.33
C GLY A 80 12.73 4.78 6.42
N PRO A 81 13.06 3.81 5.56
CA PRO A 81 14.37 3.19 5.52
C PRO A 81 15.45 4.20 5.11
N SER A 82 16.63 4.06 5.68
CA SER A 82 17.78 4.91 5.36
C SER A 82 18.32 4.61 3.95
N HIS A 83 18.19 5.56 3.04
CA HIS A 83 18.69 5.41 1.68
C HIS A 83 20.20 5.30 1.63
N VAL A 84 20.94 6.06 2.46
CA VAL A 84 22.41 6.01 2.51
C VAL A 84 22.95 4.68 3.08
N ASP A 85 22.10 3.89 3.73
CA ASP A 85 22.43 2.58 4.26
C ASP A 85 21.91 1.42 3.39
N THR A 86 21.15 1.72 2.32
CA THR A 86 20.48 0.69 1.50
C THR A 86 20.81 0.79 0.00
N PHE A 87 20.37 1.83 -0.72
CA PHE A 87 20.47 1.92 -2.18
C PHE A 87 21.18 3.18 -2.71
N ASP A 88 21.58 4.10 -1.83
CA ASP A 88 22.26 5.34 -2.21
C ASP A 88 23.61 5.49 -1.48
N HIS A 89 24.63 4.77 -1.96
CA HIS A 89 25.97 4.75 -1.37
C HIS A 89 26.64 6.12 -1.41
N LYS A 90 27.10 6.61 -0.25
CA LYS A 90 27.75 7.92 -0.08
C LYS A 90 29.14 7.77 0.55
N PRO A 91 30.17 7.40 -0.24
CA PRO A 91 31.54 7.21 0.30
C PRO A 91 32.12 8.46 0.95
N SER A 92 31.69 9.65 0.52
CA SER A 92 32.13 10.93 1.08
C SER A 92 31.80 11.09 2.56
N LEU A 93 30.75 10.44 3.06
CA LEU A 93 30.43 10.47 4.50
C LEU A 93 31.57 9.90 5.36
N ALA A 94 32.32 8.92 4.86
CA ALA A 94 33.45 8.33 5.59
C ALA A 94 34.58 9.33 5.85
N LYS A 95 34.78 10.32 4.94
CA LYS A 95 35.80 11.38 5.10
C LYS A 95 35.46 12.33 6.26
N TYR A 96 34.18 12.46 6.57
CA TYR A 96 33.66 13.35 7.60
C TYR A 96 33.13 12.60 8.83
N ALA A 97 33.44 11.31 8.98
CA ALA A 97 32.99 10.50 10.10
C ALA A 97 33.20 11.19 11.44
N GLY A 98 32.14 11.42 12.20
CA GLY A 98 32.18 12.10 13.49
C GLY A 98 32.46 13.61 13.42
N LYS A 99 32.50 14.23 12.22
CA LYS A 99 32.71 15.67 12.01
C LYS A 99 31.48 16.31 11.39
N GLN A 100 31.36 17.61 11.50
CA GLN A 100 30.34 18.37 10.77
C GLN A 100 30.57 18.25 9.26
N LEU A 101 29.47 18.19 8.52
CA LEU A 101 29.50 18.29 7.06
C LEU A 101 30.01 19.68 6.62
N PRO A 102 30.57 19.80 5.42
CA PRO A 102 31.01 21.12 4.89
C PRO A 102 29.85 22.11 4.75
N SER A 103 28.64 21.60 4.46
CA SER A 103 27.42 22.39 4.40
C SER A 103 26.64 22.26 5.72
N PRO A 104 25.89 23.29 6.14
CA PRO A 104 25.01 23.18 7.28
C PRO A 104 23.97 22.07 7.10
N ASN A 105 23.66 21.34 8.18
CA ASN A 105 22.58 20.36 8.15
C ASN A 105 21.25 21.06 7.84
N LEU A 106 20.45 20.47 6.97
CA LEU A 106 19.09 20.94 6.69
C LEU A 106 18.22 20.76 7.95
N LYS A 107 17.20 21.59 8.07
CA LYS A 107 16.26 21.51 9.19
C LYS A 107 15.36 20.28 9.01
N THR A 108 15.47 19.33 9.93
CA THR A 108 14.64 18.12 10.01
C THR A 108 13.77 18.15 11.27
N GLU A 109 13.10 17.06 11.62
CA GLU A 109 12.21 17.03 12.79
C GLU A 109 12.98 17.25 14.08
N ARG A 110 14.15 16.61 14.21
CA ARG A 110 15.01 16.68 15.39
C ARG A 110 16.38 17.26 15.02
N GLN A 111 17.13 17.60 16.04
CA GLN A 111 18.48 18.12 15.82
C GLN A 111 19.44 17.01 15.40
N THR A 112 20.24 17.28 14.38
CA THR A 112 21.26 16.38 13.87
C THR A 112 22.66 16.97 14.07
N GLY A 113 23.64 16.08 14.22
CA GLY A 113 25.04 16.43 14.51
C GLY A 113 25.98 16.09 13.36
N ALA A 114 27.03 15.37 13.70
CA ALA A 114 28.11 15.00 12.79
C ALA A 114 27.67 13.99 11.71
N ALA A 115 28.46 13.90 10.64
CA ALA A 115 28.30 12.90 9.59
C ALA A 115 28.35 11.47 10.18
N LEU A 116 27.39 10.64 9.79
CA LEU A 116 27.33 9.25 10.16
C LEU A 116 27.50 8.38 8.91
N PRO A 117 28.69 7.82 8.66
CA PRO A 117 28.89 6.88 7.57
C PRO A 117 28.00 5.64 7.72
N THR A 118 27.70 5.00 6.60
CA THR A 118 27.00 3.71 6.64
C THR A 118 27.86 2.66 7.38
N PRO A 119 27.26 1.84 8.25
CA PRO A 119 27.94 0.70 8.86
C PRO A 119 28.01 -0.51 7.95
N PHE A 120 27.40 -0.46 6.77
CA PHE A 120 27.28 -1.60 5.86
C PHE A 120 28.21 -1.49 4.66
N LYS A 121 28.63 -2.64 4.14
CA LYS A 121 29.36 -2.72 2.88
C LYS A 121 28.40 -2.62 1.71
N PHE A 122 28.84 -1.93 0.66
CA PHE A 122 28.15 -1.89 -0.62
C PHE A 122 28.89 -2.75 -1.64
N HIS A 123 28.13 -3.46 -2.45
CA HIS A 123 28.63 -4.30 -3.52
C HIS A 123 27.96 -3.94 -4.83
N LYS A 124 28.70 -4.05 -5.93
CA LYS A 124 28.16 -3.91 -7.27
C LYS A 124 27.50 -5.22 -7.68
N TYR A 125 26.29 -5.12 -8.21
CA TYR A 125 25.52 -6.25 -8.67
C TYR A 125 25.13 -6.12 -10.14
N GLY A 126 24.79 -7.27 -10.74
CA GLY A 126 24.30 -7.34 -12.12
C GLY A 126 25.28 -6.84 -13.17
N GLN A 127 24.79 -6.70 -14.39
CA GLN A 127 25.53 -6.13 -15.51
C GLN A 127 25.56 -4.58 -15.43
N SER A 128 24.54 -4.00 -14.82
CA SER A 128 24.44 -2.55 -14.58
C SER A 128 25.48 -2.04 -13.59
N GLY A 129 26.01 -2.91 -12.71
CA GLY A 129 27.02 -2.55 -11.71
C GLY A 129 26.50 -1.57 -10.64
N ILE A 130 25.20 -1.49 -10.43
CA ILE A 130 24.60 -0.65 -9.40
C ILE A 130 24.98 -1.16 -8.02
N GLU A 131 25.38 -0.24 -7.14
CA GLU A 131 25.77 -0.56 -5.78
C GLU A 131 24.53 -0.75 -4.87
N VAL A 132 24.49 -1.87 -4.14
CA VAL A 132 23.46 -2.21 -3.16
C VAL A 132 24.14 -2.64 -1.87
N SER A 133 23.57 -2.24 -0.75
CA SER A 133 24.04 -2.61 0.59
C SER A 133 23.96 -4.12 0.82
N GLU A 134 24.95 -4.67 1.55
CA GLU A 134 25.02 -6.09 1.91
C GLU A 134 23.76 -6.63 2.59
N ILE A 135 23.00 -5.77 3.28
CA ILE A 135 21.76 -6.16 3.96
C ILE A 135 20.61 -6.46 2.98
N PHE A 136 20.70 -5.97 1.74
CA PHE A 136 19.77 -6.24 0.65
C PHE A 136 20.39 -7.08 -0.47
N LYS A 137 21.37 -7.96 -0.16
CA LYS A 137 22.08 -8.77 -1.16
C LYS A 137 21.16 -9.52 -2.12
N HIS A 138 20.07 -10.11 -1.61
CA HIS A 138 19.13 -10.87 -2.45
C HIS A 138 18.32 -9.98 -3.41
N VAL A 139 18.10 -8.73 -3.05
CA VAL A 139 17.53 -7.73 -3.97
C VAL A 139 18.57 -7.30 -5.00
N GLY A 140 19.84 -7.14 -4.57
CA GLY A 140 20.96 -6.85 -5.46
C GLY A 140 21.12 -7.85 -6.60
N GLU A 141 20.87 -9.15 -6.36
CA GLU A 141 20.90 -10.19 -7.38
C GLU A 141 19.91 -9.95 -8.54
N HIS A 142 18.91 -9.09 -8.34
CA HIS A 142 17.89 -8.71 -9.33
C HIS A 142 18.02 -7.25 -9.81
N ILE A 143 19.16 -6.60 -9.55
CA ILE A 143 19.32 -5.16 -9.79
C ILE A 143 19.11 -4.76 -11.25
N ASP A 144 19.40 -5.66 -12.19
CA ASP A 144 19.19 -5.42 -13.63
C ASP A 144 17.70 -5.39 -14.05
N ASP A 145 16.80 -5.86 -13.18
CA ASP A 145 15.36 -5.75 -13.35
C ASP A 145 14.77 -4.52 -12.61
N ILE A 146 15.60 -3.76 -11.86
CA ILE A 146 15.19 -2.70 -10.95
C ILE A 146 15.61 -1.33 -11.47
N CYS A 147 14.70 -0.36 -11.37
CA CYS A 147 14.99 1.06 -11.47
C CYS A 147 15.07 1.66 -10.06
N VAL A 148 16.25 2.14 -9.66
CA VAL A 148 16.45 2.83 -8.38
C VAL A 148 16.27 4.32 -8.57
N ILE A 149 15.29 4.93 -7.91
CA ILE A 149 15.06 6.38 -7.90
C ILE A 149 15.72 6.94 -6.65
N ARG A 150 16.86 7.64 -6.81
CA ARG A 150 17.63 8.21 -5.69
C ARG A 150 17.26 9.64 -5.34
N SER A 151 16.38 10.25 -6.11
CA SER A 151 16.01 11.67 -6.01
C SER A 151 14.58 11.88 -5.51
N MET A 152 14.00 10.91 -4.82
CA MET A 152 12.69 11.10 -4.19
C MET A 152 12.75 12.23 -3.16
N HIS A 153 11.68 13.04 -3.10
CA HIS A 153 11.49 14.02 -2.03
C HIS A 153 10.00 14.19 -1.68
N ALA A 154 9.75 14.70 -0.47
CA ALA A 154 8.40 14.93 0.06
C ALA A 154 8.33 16.31 0.75
N ASP A 155 7.12 16.70 1.20
CA ASP A 155 6.88 18.05 1.70
C ASP A 155 7.23 18.22 3.18
N VAL A 156 7.15 17.14 3.97
CA VAL A 156 7.21 17.23 5.44
C VAL A 156 8.00 16.05 6.04
N PRO A 157 8.68 16.27 7.19
CA PRO A 157 9.49 15.24 7.84
C PRO A 157 8.69 14.33 8.81
N ASN A 158 7.42 14.60 9.08
CA ASN A 158 6.64 13.86 10.07
C ASN A 158 5.91 12.67 9.45
N HIS A 159 5.83 11.54 10.16
CA HIS A 159 5.26 10.30 9.66
C HIS A 159 3.81 10.42 9.22
N GLU A 160 2.91 10.94 10.08
CA GLU A 160 1.48 10.97 9.76
C GLU A 160 1.16 11.71 8.45
N PRO A 161 1.61 12.97 8.24
CA PRO A 161 1.33 13.67 6.99
C PRO A 161 2.07 13.07 5.79
N SER A 162 3.29 12.50 5.98
CA SER A 162 4.05 11.87 4.89
C SER A 162 3.44 10.54 4.47
N LEU A 163 2.93 9.74 5.42
CA LEU A 163 2.15 8.54 5.12
C LEU A 163 0.89 8.88 4.31
N MET A 164 0.18 9.94 4.71
CA MET A 164 -1.00 10.40 3.96
C MET A 164 -0.63 10.90 2.57
N LEU A 165 0.47 11.65 2.42
CA LEU A 165 0.96 12.08 1.11
C LEU A 165 1.29 10.88 0.23
N MET A 166 2.07 9.91 0.74
CA MET A 166 2.49 8.73 -0.02
C MET A 166 1.32 7.82 -0.37
N ASN A 167 0.38 7.62 0.56
CA ASN A 167 -0.74 6.69 0.33
C ASN A 167 -1.97 7.33 -0.32
N CYS A 168 -2.20 8.64 -0.10
CA CYS A 168 -3.46 9.32 -0.48
C CYS A 168 -3.25 10.58 -1.33
N GLY A 169 -2.00 10.93 -1.65
CA GLY A 169 -1.69 12.12 -2.45
C GLY A 169 -2.00 13.45 -1.76
N ALA A 170 -2.11 13.47 -0.43
CA ALA A 170 -2.29 14.71 0.33
C ALA A 170 -1.83 14.51 1.79
N SER A 171 -1.07 15.46 2.31
CA SER A 171 -0.57 15.44 3.70
C SER A 171 -1.67 15.66 4.74
N VAL A 172 -2.79 16.25 4.36
CA VAL A 172 -3.94 16.54 5.23
C VAL A 172 -5.10 15.62 4.86
N ALA A 173 -5.79 15.12 5.88
CA ALA A 173 -6.71 14.02 5.79
C ALA A 173 -7.90 14.17 4.83
N VAL A 174 -8.46 13.05 4.54
CA VAL A 174 -9.69 12.64 3.85
C VAL A 174 -9.57 12.70 2.33
N ARG A 175 -8.58 12.00 1.81
CA ARG A 175 -8.49 11.68 0.37
C ARG A 175 -8.54 10.16 0.17
N PRO A 176 -9.06 9.69 -0.96
CA PRO A 176 -8.98 8.27 -1.30
C PRO A 176 -7.52 7.86 -1.47
N SER A 177 -7.23 6.65 -1.00
CA SER A 177 -5.91 6.07 -1.16
C SER A 177 -5.58 5.74 -2.62
N PHE A 178 -4.29 5.60 -2.91
CA PHE A 178 -3.78 5.21 -4.22
C PHE A 178 -4.45 3.93 -4.75
N GLY A 179 -4.53 2.88 -3.90
CA GLY A 179 -5.21 1.63 -4.25
C GLY A 179 -6.71 1.83 -4.53
N SER A 180 -7.37 2.74 -3.82
CA SER A 180 -8.78 3.08 -4.08
C SER A 180 -8.95 3.80 -5.44
N TRP A 181 -8.03 4.68 -5.81
CA TRP A 181 -8.03 5.32 -7.13
C TRP A 181 -7.77 4.31 -8.26
N LEU A 182 -6.85 3.36 -8.08
CA LEU A 182 -6.59 2.31 -9.07
C LEU A 182 -7.82 1.42 -9.29
N THR A 183 -8.44 0.97 -8.21
CA THR A 183 -9.64 0.12 -8.30
C THR A 183 -10.84 0.89 -8.81
N TYR A 184 -10.97 2.18 -8.49
CA TYR A 184 -11.97 3.06 -9.11
C TYR A 184 -11.77 3.18 -10.62
N GLY A 185 -10.53 3.36 -11.09
CA GLY A 185 -10.20 3.51 -12.51
C GLY A 185 -10.36 2.21 -13.29
N LEU A 186 -9.78 1.10 -12.82
CA LEU A 186 -9.67 -0.15 -13.58
C LEU A 186 -10.73 -1.20 -13.24
N GLY A 187 -11.37 -1.11 -12.06
CA GLY A 187 -12.11 -2.25 -11.52
C GLY A 187 -11.18 -3.41 -11.16
N THR A 188 -11.72 -4.62 -11.11
CA THR A 188 -10.96 -5.85 -10.85
C THR A 188 -11.16 -6.87 -11.96
N GLU A 189 -10.13 -7.68 -12.24
CA GLU A 189 -10.21 -8.80 -13.17
C GLU A 189 -10.91 -10.00 -12.54
N ASN A 190 -10.77 -10.17 -11.22
CA ASN A 190 -11.40 -11.24 -10.47
C ASN A 190 -12.55 -10.68 -9.62
N GLN A 191 -13.77 -11.09 -9.93
CA GLN A 191 -14.98 -10.63 -9.22
C GLN A 191 -15.20 -11.34 -7.88
N ASN A 192 -14.37 -12.32 -7.52
CA ASN A 192 -14.47 -13.10 -6.30
C ASN A 192 -13.39 -12.71 -5.26
N MET A 193 -12.49 -11.79 -5.65
CA MET A 193 -11.43 -11.24 -4.80
C MET A 193 -11.53 -9.72 -4.73
N PRO A 194 -11.08 -9.09 -3.62
CA PRO A 194 -10.98 -7.64 -3.56
C PRO A 194 -10.01 -7.14 -4.64
N GLY A 195 -10.30 -5.99 -5.23
CA GLY A 195 -9.36 -5.33 -6.14
C GLY A 195 -8.14 -4.74 -5.44
N PHE A 196 -8.28 -4.44 -4.14
CA PHE A 196 -7.25 -3.86 -3.29
C PHE A 196 -7.14 -4.60 -1.95
N VAL A 197 -5.97 -5.18 -1.67
CA VAL A 197 -5.64 -5.88 -0.42
C VAL A 197 -4.50 -5.17 0.29
N VAL A 198 -4.63 -5.02 1.61
CA VAL A 198 -3.61 -4.45 2.48
C VAL A 198 -3.22 -5.47 3.52
N MET A 199 -1.93 -5.72 3.65
CA MET A 199 -1.38 -6.65 4.63
C MET A 199 -0.47 -5.92 5.61
N CYS A 200 -0.74 -6.09 6.91
CA CYS A 200 0.12 -5.60 7.97
C CYS A 200 0.07 -6.59 9.14
N PRO A 201 1.19 -7.19 9.53
CA PRO A 201 1.23 -8.09 10.66
C PRO A 201 1.18 -7.31 11.98
N GLN A 202 0.56 -7.92 12.99
CA GLN A 202 0.50 -7.44 14.38
C GLN A 202 -0.37 -6.20 14.62
N GLY A 203 -1.06 -5.67 13.61
CA GLY A 203 -1.94 -4.50 13.77
C GLY A 203 -1.85 -3.53 12.60
N TYR A 204 -1.89 -2.25 12.89
CA TYR A 204 -1.96 -1.20 11.88
C TYR A 204 -0.69 -0.33 11.88
N PRO A 205 -0.29 0.23 10.72
CA PRO A 205 0.67 1.32 10.68
C PRO A 205 0.08 2.58 11.33
N ILE A 206 0.88 3.60 11.54
CA ILE A 206 0.37 4.92 11.95
C ILE A 206 -0.72 5.39 10.96
N LYS A 207 -1.74 6.08 11.46
CA LYS A 207 -2.95 6.49 10.73
C LYS A 207 -3.89 5.36 10.35
N ASP A 208 -3.64 4.14 10.83
CA ASP A 208 -4.57 3.00 10.74
C ASP A 208 -5.15 2.82 9.32
N THR A 209 -6.45 2.63 9.25
CA THR A 209 -7.21 2.42 8.02
C THR A 209 -7.24 3.64 7.09
N GLN A 210 -6.83 4.83 7.55
CA GLN A 210 -6.76 6.03 6.71
C GLN A 210 -5.79 5.84 5.54
N ASN A 211 -4.75 5.00 5.70
CA ASN A 211 -3.79 4.69 4.65
C ASN A 211 -4.39 3.99 3.42
N TRP A 212 -5.54 3.32 3.57
CA TRP A 212 -6.19 2.57 2.48
C TRP A 212 -7.69 2.81 2.37
N GLN A 213 -8.14 3.94 2.91
CA GLN A 213 -9.54 4.33 2.85
C GLN A 213 -9.98 4.72 1.44
N SER A 214 -11.27 4.50 1.15
CA SER A 214 -11.91 5.02 -0.06
C SER A 214 -12.30 6.50 0.08
N ALA A 215 -12.38 7.04 1.30
CA ALA A 215 -12.79 8.41 1.63
C ALA A 215 -14.11 8.81 0.91
N PHE A 216 -14.05 9.79 0.00
CA PHE A 216 -15.23 10.21 -0.76
C PHE A 216 -15.55 9.31 -1.97
N LEU A 217 -14.68 8.38 -2.37
CA LEU A 217 -15.04 7.34 -3.32
C LEU A 217 -15.98 6.32 -2.67
N PRO A 218 -16.81 5.60 -3.46
CA PRO A 218 -17.62 4.51 -2.94
C PRO A 218 -16.82 3.48 -2.14
N GLY A 219 -17.37 3.02 -1.02
CA GLY A 219 -16.70 2.11 -0.08
C GLY A 219 -16.22 0.78 -0.68
N VAL A 220 -16.76 0.36 -1.82
CA VAL A 220 -16.33 -0.85 -2.53
C VAL A 220 -14.87 -0.79 -3.02
N TYR A 221 -14.30 0.41 -3.15
CA TYR A 221 -12.91 0.62 -3.55
C TYR A 221 -11.92 0.67 -2.38
N GLN A 222 -12.41 0.56 -1.15
CA GLN A 222 -11.56 0.55 0.05
C GLN A 222 -10.70 -0.72 0.10
N GLY A 223 -9.46 -0.57 0.60
CA GLY A 223 -8.56 -1.70 0.80
C GLY A 223 -9.11 -2.69 1.83
N THR A 224 -9.02 -3.98 1.52
CA THR A 224 -9.35 -5.07 2.44
C THR A 224 -8.12 -5.38 3.29
N TYR A 225 -8.23 -5.15 4.59
CA TYR A 225 -7.15 -5.43 5.53
C TYR A 225 -7.03 -6.92 5.85
N VAL A 226 -5.80 -7.41 5.91
CA VAL A 226 -5.43 -8.79 6.25
C VAL A 226 -4.33 -8.77 7.31
N ASN A 227 -4.61 -9.35 8.48
CA ASN A 227 -3.61 -9.46 9.53
C ASN A 227 -2.73 -10.70 9.31
N THR A 228 -1.59 -10.52 8.68
CA THR A 228 -0.66 -11.60 8.34
C THR A 228 0.16 -12.15 9.50
N GLN A 229 -0.05 -11.67 10.73
CA GLN A 229 0.47 -12.31 11.94
C GLN A 229 -0.12 -13.73 12.11
N HIS A 230 -1.39 -13.91 11.76
CA HIS A 230 -2.06 -15.19 11.87
C HIS A 230 -1.62 -16.15 10.75
N GLN A 231 -1.49 -17.43 11.08
CA GLN A 231 -1.18 -18.47 10.09
C GLN A 231 -2.44 -19.17 9.59
N GLU A 232 -3.49 -19.21 10.42
CA GLU A 232 -4.76 -19.80 10.07
C GLU A 232 -5.55 -18.83 9.18
N VAL A 233 -6.00 -19.33 8.04
CA VAL A 233 -6.68 -18.49 7.01
C VAL A 233 -7.92 -17.80 7.58
N GLU A 234 -8.67 -18.47 8.46
CA GLU A 234 -9.87 -17.94 9.11
C GLU A 234 -9.59 -16.74 10.03
N LYS A 235 -8.33 -16.57 10.47
CA LYS A 235 -7.91 -15.46 11.34
C LYS A 235 -7.26 -14.31 10.58
N LEU A 236 -6.91 -14.52 9.31
CA LEU A 236 -6.26 -13.50 8.48
C LEU A 236 -7.19 -12.32 8.18
N ILE A 237 -8.46 -12.60 7.96
CA ILE A 237 -9.48 -11.60 7.69
C ILE A 237 -10.52 -11.68 8.80
N GLU A 238 -10.66 -10.58 9.54
CA GLU A 238 -11.65 -10.52 10.62
C GLU A 238 -13.04 -10.79 10.09
N ASN A 239 -13.75 -11.69 10.79
CA ASN A 239 -15.17 -12.01 10.53
C ASN A 239 -15.44 -12.56 9.11
N ILE A 240 -14.44 -13.17 8.46
CA ILE A 240 -14.65 -13.81 7.16
C ILE A 240 -15.74 -14.88 7.22
N ARG A 241 -15.92 -15.51 8.37
CA ARG A 241 -17.03 -16.45 8.66
C ARG A 241 -17.80 -16.03 9.89
N PRO A 242 -19.13 -15.98 9.85
CA PRO A 242 -19.93 -15.70 11.03
C PRO A 242 -19.82 -16.86 12.03
N HIS A 243 -19.59 -16.55 13.31
CA HIS A 243 -19.53 -17.55 14.36
C HIS A 243 -20.90 -18.24 14.52
N GLY A 244 -20.91 -19.57 14.47
CA GLY A 244 -22.09 -20.39 14.77
C GLY A 244 -23.19 -20.38 13.71
N MET A 245 -22.96 -19.79 12.53
CA MET A 245 -23.94 -19.79 11.44
C MET A 245 -23.49 -20.70 10.29
N PRO A 246 -24.28 -21.68 9.88
CA PRO A 246 -24.02 -22.48 8.70
C PRO A 246 -24.01 -21.63 7.41
N ILE A 247 -23.16 -21.98 6.46
CA ILE A 247 -22.96 -21.21 5.21
C ILE A 247 -24.25 -21.05 4.38
N ASN A 248 -25.12 -22.04 4.42
CA ASN A 248 -26.43 -22.02 3.74
C ASN A 248 -27.43 -21.04 4.41
N GLU A 249 -27.33 -20.83 5.72
CA GLU A 249 -28.13 -19.82 6.42
C GLU A 249 -27.59 -18.42 6.13
N GLN A 250 -26.28 -18.26 6.11
CA GLN A 250 -25.65 -17.00 5.71
C GLN A 250 -26.07 -16.61 4.28
N ARG A 251 -26.09 -17.55 3.33
CA ARG A 251 -26.56 -17.29 1.98
C ARG A 251 -28.00 -16.79 1.96
N ARG A 252 -28.90 -17.47 2.66
CA ARG A 252 -30.30 -17.04 2.77
C ARG A 252 -30.47 -15.66 3.37
N MET A 253 -29.65 -15.31 4.37
CA MET A 253 -29.67 -13.97 4.96
C MET A 253 -29.19 -12.91 3.97
N LEU A 254 -28.12 -13.18 3.22
CA LEU A 254 -27.62 -12.28 2.19
C LEU A 254 -28.66 -12.06 1.08
N ASP A 255 -29.30 -13.13 0.62
CA ASP A 255 -30.39 -13.06 -0.38
C ASP A 255 -31.55 -12.19 0.13
N PHE A 256 -31.92 -12.34 1.40
CA PHE A 256 -32.96 -11.50 2.00
C PHE A 256 -32.55 -10.03 2.11
N VAL A 257 -31.33 -9.73 2.56
CA VAL A 257 -30.78 -8.36 2.61
C VAL A 257 -30.75 -7.75 1.19
N GLN A 258 -30.36 -8.52 0.19
CA GLN A 258 -30.39 -8.08 -1.21
C GLN A 258 -31.79 -7.75 -1.70
N GLN A 259 -32.79 -8.59 -1.39
CA GLN A 259 -34.19 -8.31 -1.73
C GLN A 259 -34.66 -7.00 -1.10
N LEU A 260 -34.34 -6.76 0.18
CA LEU A 260 -34.67 -5.50 0.87
C LEU A 260 -33.97 -4.29 0.20
N ASN A 261 -32.71 -4.45 -0.15
CA ASN A 261 -31.94 -3.38 -0.81
C ASN A 261 -32.48 -3.08 -2.22
N ARG A 262 -32.86 -4.10 -3.03
CA ARG A 262 -33.50 -3.90 -4.33
C ARG A 262 -34.83 -3.17 -4.22
N LYS A 263 -35.68 -3.59 -3.27
CA LYS A 263 -36.93 -2.91 -3.00
C LYS A 263 -36.73 -1.44 -2.56
N HIS A 264 -35.66 -1.16 -1.83
CA HIS A 264 -35.30 0.19 -1.46
C HIS A 264 -34.82 1.04 -2.66
N LEU A 265 -34.07 0.44 -3.59
CA LEU A 265 -33.65 1.06 -4.84
C LEU A 265 -34.82 1.39 -5.77
N GLU A 266 -35.89 0.55 -5.79
CA GLU A 266 -37.10 0.82 -6.57
C GLU A 266 -37.83 2.08 -6.13
N THR A 267 -37.72 2.44 -4.85
CA THR A 267 -38.36 3.60 -4.26
C THR A 267 -37.51 4.88 -4.27
N ARG A 268 -36.22 4.75 -4.55
CA ARG A 268 -35.25 5.86 -4.62
C ARG A 268 -34.40 5.70 -5.87
N ALA A 269 -34.65 6.55 -6.87
CA ALA A 269 -33.90 6.57 -8.12
C ALA A 269 -32.38 6.73 -7.85
N SER A 270 -31.60 5.73 -8.22
CA SER A 270 -30.14 5.65 -8.28
C SER A 270 -29.37 6.27 -7.07
N GLU A 271 -29.27 5.52 -5.97
CA GLU A 271 -28.25 5.80 -4.96
C GLU A 271 -27.05 4.86 -5.18
N PRO A 272 -25.92 5.34 -5.78
CA PRO A 272 -24.72 4.52 -6.04
C PRO A 272 -24.15 3.87 -4.78
N MET A 273 -24.39 4.45 -3.60
CA MET A 273 -23.98 3.91 -2.32
C MET A 273 -24.71 2.61 -1.94
N ILE A 274 -25.97 2.45 -2.35
CA ILE A 274 -26.74 1.22 -2.05
C ILE A 274 -26.24 0.07 -2.94
N GLU A 275 -25.98 0.34 -4.21
CA GLU A 275 -25.40 -0.65 -5.13
C GLU A 275 -24.01 -1.09 -4.63
N SER A 276 -23.18 -0.14 -4.20
CA SER A 276 -21.86 -0.45 -3.60
C SER A 276 -21.97 -1.36 -2.37
N ARG A 277 -22.98 -1.16 -1.51
CA ARG A 277 -23.22 -2.04 -0.35
C ARG A 277 -23.61 -3.45 -0.76
N ILE A 278 -24.52 -3.58 -1.72
CA ILE A 278 -24.95 -4.90 -2.22
C ILE A 278 -23.72 -5.67 -2.71
N HIS A 279 -22.87 -5.02 -3.52
CA HIS A 279 -21.66 -5.63 -4.05
C HIS A 279 -20.62 -5.94 -2.98
N SER A 280 -20.47 -5.12 -1.94
CA SER A 280 -19.56 -5.39 -0.82
C SER A 280 -19.97 -6.65 -0.04
N TYR A 281 -21.27 -6.88 0.19
CA TYR A 281 -21.74 -8.09 0.86
C TYR A 281 -21.54 -9.34 -0.01
N GLU A 282 -21.82 -9.24 -1.30
CA GLU A 282 -21.58 -10.34 -2.24
C GLU A 282 -20.08 -10.67 -2.35
N LEU A 283 -19.24 -9.66 -2.45
CA LEU A 283 -17.78 -9.84 -2.49
C LEU A 283 -17.29 -10.55 -1.23
N ALA A 284 -17.72 -10.10 -0.05
CA ALA A 284 -17.34 -10.72 1.21
C ALA A 284 -17.75 -12.20 1.29
N TYR A 285 -18.93 -12.53 0.79
CA TYR A 285 -19.38 -13.93 0.73
C TYR A 285 -18.53 -14.76 -0.25
N ARG A 286 -18.26 -14.25 -1.46
CA ARG A 286 -17.41 -14.94 -2.46
C ARG A 286 -15.99 -15.13 -1.94
N MET A 287 -15.44 -14.15 -1.23
CA MET A 287 -14.13 -14.25 -0.59
C MET A 287 -14.05 -15.43 0.39
N GLN A 288 -15.12 -15.76 1.11
CA GLN A 288 -15.12 -16.91 2.02
C GLN A 288 -14.86 -18.23 1.29
N MET A 289 -15.23 -18.32 0.02
CA MET A 289 -15.09 -19.53 -0.78
C MET A 289 -13.74 -19.59 -1.52
N GLU A 290 -13.24 -18.47 -2.06
CA GLU A 290 -12.09 -18.44 -2.95
C GLU A 290 -10.82 -17.84 -2.32
N ALA A 291 -10.98 -16.87 -1.40
CA ALA A 291 -9.82 -16.23 -0.75
C ALA A 291 -9.02 -17.20 0.12
N THR A 292 -9.70 -18.21 0.72
CA THR A 292 -9.02 -19.21 1.54
C THR A 292 -7.89 -19.91 0.79
N ASP A 293 -8.07 -20.18 -0.51
CA ASP A 293 -7.03 -20.77 -1.34
C ASP A 293 -5.84 -19.82 -1.55
N ALA A 294 -6.09 -18.55 -1.84
CA ALA A 294 -5.05 -17.57 -2.11
C ALA A 294 -4.12 -17.35 -0.89
N PHE A 295 -4.67 -17.39 0.31
CA PHE A 295 -3.94 -17.17 1.56
C PHE A 295 -3.24 -18.42 2.11
N ASP A 296 -3.63 -19.60 1.65
CA ASP A 296 -3.01 -20.88 2.08
C ASP A 296 -1.71 -21.15 1.33
N ILE A 297 -0.59 -20.68 1.89
CA ILE A 297 0.74 -20.91 1.31
C ILE A 297 1.21 -22.37 1.40
N THR A 298 0.54 -23.24 2.16
CA THR A 298 0.91 -24.66 2.24
C THR A 298 0.67 -25.39 0.92
N LYS A 299 -0.16 -24.82 0.05
CA LYS A 299 -0.40 -25.32 -1.31
C LYS A 299 0.74 -25.03 -2.30
N GLU A 300 1.68 -24.15 -1.92
CA GLU A 300 2.89 -23.95 -2.72
C GLU A 300 3.86 -25.11 -2.49
N PRO A 301 4.59 -25.53 -3.52
CA PRO A 301 5.65 -26.51 -3.38
C PRO A 301 6.67 -26.10 -2.31
N GLU A 302 7.23 -27.07 -1.61
CA GLU A 302 8.16 -26.79 -0.51
C GLU A 302 9.37 -25.96 -0.96
N HIS A 303 9.94 -26.25 -2.13
CA HIS A 303 11.09 -25.50 -2.66
C HIS A 303 10.75 -24.02 -2.92
N VAL A 304 9.50 -23.69 -3.30
CA VAL A 304 9.04 -22.31 -3.44
C VAL A 304 8.97 -21.64 -2.07
N ARG A 305 8.35 -22.30 -1.08
CA ARG A 305 8.26 -21.77 0.29
C ARG A 305 9.65 -21.55 0.90
N GLN A 306 10.58 -22.47 0.69
CA GLN A 306 11.98 -22.34 1.15
C GLN A 306 12.71 -21.17 0.47
N ARG A 307 12.46 -20.92 -0.84
CA ARG A 307 13.02 -19.78 -1.57
C ARG A 307 12.62 -18.45 -0.91
N TYR A 308 11.35 -18.30 -0.52
CA TYR A 308 10.88 -17.08 0.18
C TYR A 308 11.42 -16.98 1.62
N GLY A 309 11.65 -18.10 2.28
CA GLY A 309 12.03 -18.16 3.68
C GLY A 309 10.83 -18.35 4.62
N ASN A 310 11.08 -18.23 5.93
CA ASN A 310 10.10 -18.57 6.96
C ASN A 310 9.69 -17.39 7.88
N THR A 311 10.06 -16.15 7.53
CA THR A 311 9.68 -14.97 8.30
C THR A 311 8.21 -14.60 8.06
N THR A 312 7.64 -13.76 8.91
CA THR A 312 6.29 -13.20 8.69
C THR A 312 6.25 -12.38 7.40
N GLN A 313 7.34 -11.64 7.08
CA GLN A 313 7.46 -10.89 5.84
C GLN A 313 7.50 -11.84 4.63
N ALA A 314 8.25 -12.92 4.72
CA ALA A 314 8.34 -13.92 3.67
C ALA A 314 6.97 -14.50 3.31
N ARG A 315 6.18 -14.84 4.34
CA ARG A 315 4.83 -15.36 4.16
C ARG A 315 3.90 -14.35 3.51
N GLN A 316 3.90 -13.10 3.96
CA GLN A 316 3.02 -12.08 3.36
C GLN A 316 3.45 -11.71 1.93
N ILE A 317 4.74 -11.69 1.60
CA ILE A 317 5.22 -11.45 0.24
C ILE A 317 4.81 -12.61 -0.69
N LEU A 318 4.89 -13.86 -0.23
CA LEU A 318 4.38 -15.01 -0.97
C LEU A 318 2.85 -14.94 -1.18
N ILE A 319 2.09 -14.54 -0.16
CA ILE A 319 0.65 -14.30 -0.29
C ILE A 319 0.38 -13.20 -1.34
N ALA A 320 1.15 -12.11 -1.36
CA ALA A 320 0.99 -11.04 -2.35
C ALA A 320 1.16 -11.56 -3.78
N ARG A 321 2.18 -12.39 -4.05
CA ARG A 321 2.36 -13.03 -5.35
C ARG A 321 1.13 -13.86 -5.73
N ARG A 322 0.62 -14.67 -4.81
CA ARG A 322 -0.57 -15.50 -5.04
C ARG A 322 -1.84 -14.67 -5.29
N LEU A 323 -1.97 -13.53 -4.63
CA LEU A 323 -3.09 -12.61 -4.85
C LEU A 323 -3.06 -11.96 -6.24
N VAL A 324 -1.90 -11.45 -6.67
CA VAL A 324 -1.80 -10.83 -8.01
C VAL A 324 -1.93 -11.87 -9.12
N GLU A 325 -1.47 -13.11 -8.91
CA GLU A 325 -1.69 -14.23 -9.82
C GLU A 325 -3.18 -14.54 -10.03
N ARG A 326 -4.02 -14.26 -9.02
CA ARG A 326 -5.48 -14.42 -9.05
C ARG A 326 -6.24 -13.16 -9.46
N GLY A 327 -5.54 -12.14 -9.96
CA GLY A 327 -6.15 -10.94 -10.52
C GLY A 327 -6.46 -9.82 -9.53
N VAL A 328 -5.87 -9.84 -8.32
CA VAL A 328 -5.90 -8.68 -7.42
C VAL A 328 -5.07 -7.56 -8.03
N ARG A 329 -5.65 -6.35 -8.16
CA ARG A 329 -5.01 -5.21 -8.84
C ARG A 329 -3.90 -4.57 -8.03
N TYR A 330 -4.12 -4.39 -6.74
CA TYR A 330 -3.19 -3.69 -5.86
C TYR A 330 -3.06 -4.41 -4.53
N VAL A 331 -1.84 -4.81 -4.21
CA VAL A 331 -1.50 -5.44 -2.94
C VAL A 331 -0.45 -4.59 -2.25
N GLN A 332 -0.79 -4.02 -1.11
CA GLN A 332 0.10 -3.22 -0.30
C GLN A 332 0.50 -3.99 0.96
N LEU A 333 1.81 -4.07 1.21
CA LEU A 333 2.37 -4.78 2.34
C LEU A 333 3.12 -3.80 3.23
N TYR A 334 2.65 -3.63 4.45
CA TYR A 334 3.41 -2.94 5.50
C TYR A 334 4.37 -3.89 6.18
N HIS A 335 5.54 -3.40 6.56
CA HIS A 335 6.55 -4.24 7.23
C HIS A 335 6.05 -4.73 8.60
N GLY A 336 5.29 -3.90 9.32
CA GLY A 336 4.71 -4.24 10.61
C GLY A 336 3.87 -3.13 11.21
N GLN A 337 3.35 -3.37 12.41
CA GLN A 337 2.61 -2.39 13.17
C GLN A 337 3.45 -1.14 13.46
N GLY A 338 2.81 0.02 13.49
CA GLY A 338 3.47 1.30 13.76
C GLY A 338 4.43 1.68 12.63
N GLN A 339 5.70 1.82 12.95
CA GLN A 339 6.74 2.28 12.03
C GLN A 339 8.08 1.59 12.29
N PRO A 340 8.24 0.30 11.92
CA PRO A 340 9.43 -0.50 12.25
C PRO A 340 10.75 0.10 11.77
N TRP A 341 10.75 0.81 10.61
CA TRP A 341 11.95 1.41 10.03
C TRP A 341 12.31 2.78 10.62
N ASP A 342 11.56 3.25 11.63
CA ASP A 342 11.81 4.52 12.32
C ASP A 342 12.94 4.40 13.34
N ASN A 343 14.18 4.29 12.85
CA ASN A 343 15.34 3.97 13.69
C ASN A 343 16.14 5.22 14.07
N HIS A 344 15.69 5.88 15.13
CA HIS A 344 16.37 7.01 15.76
C HIS A 344 17.59 6.62 16.59
N ASP A 345 17.78 5.33 16.83
CA ASP A 345 18.92 4.73 17.52
C ASP A 345 19.26 3.35 16.92
N ASP A 346 20.47 2.86 17.20
CA ASP A 346 20.95 1.52 16.79
C ASP A 346 20.64 1.16 15.33
N ILE A 347 20.78 2.13 14.42
CA ILE A 347 20.37 1.97 13.01
C ILE A 347 21.04 0.75 12.35
N ALA A 348 22.28 0.42 12.75
CA ALA A 348 23.01 -0.73 12.23
C ALA A 348 22.29 -2.05 12.50
N ASP A 349 21.95 -2.30 13.77
CA ASP A 349 21.31 -3.56 14.18
C ASP A 349 19.87 -3.61 13.75
N GLN A 350 19.14 -2.49 13.87
CA GLN A 350 17.74 -2.42 13.46
C GLN A 350 17.56 -2.62 11.95
N HIS A 351 18.33 -1.91 11.11
CA HIS A 351 18.26 -2.06 9.66
C HIS A 351 18.70 -3.47 9.21
N ARG A 352 19.74 -4.04 9.84
CA ARG A 352 20.17 -5.42 9.56
C ARG A 352 19.06 -6.42 9.87
N ARG A 353 18.39 -6.28 11.01
CA ARG A 353 17.26 -7.14 11.41
C ARG A 353 16.10 -7.02 10.43
N LEU A 354 15.64 -5.80 10.16
CA LEU A 354 14.50 -5.56 9.28
C LEU A 354 14.75 -6.00 7.83
N ALA A 355 15.95 -5.71 7.31
CA ALA A 355 16.34 -6.20 5.98
C ALA A 355 16.43 -7.73 5.96
N GLY A 356 16.95 -8.35 7.02
CA GLY A 356 17.00 -9.81 7.17
C GLY A 356 15.61 -10.46 7.16
N GLU A 357 14.58 -9.76 7.65
CA GLU A 357 13.20 -10.25 7.64
C GLU A 357 12.57 -10.28 6.22
N CYS A 358 13.03 -9.44 5.27
CA CYS A 358 12.36 -9.26 3.98
C CYS A 358 13.26 -9.45 2.73
N SER A 359 14.58 -9.23 2.81
CA SER A 359 15.47 -9.21 1.63
C SER A 359 15.40 -10.49 0.80
N GLN A 360 15.47 -11.66 1.45
CA GLN A 360 15.37 -12.96 0.77
C GLN A 360 14.03 -13.11 0.05
N ALA A 361 12.94 -12.78 0.72
CA ALA A 361 11.60 -12.91 0.17
C ALA A 361 11.32 -11.94 -0.99
N ILE A 362 11.91 -10.73 -0.95
CA ILE A 362 11.82 -9.78 -2.06
C ILE A 362 12.57 -10.32 -3.29
N GLY A 363 13.78 -10.84 -3.12
CA GLY A 363 14.51 -11.51 -4.21
C GLY A 363 13.73 -12.70 -4.77
N ALA A 364 13.17 -13.54 -3.88
CA ALA A 364 12.32 -14.67 -4.29
C ALA A 364 11.06 -14.22 -5.07
N LEU A 365 10.43 -13.10 -4.67
CA LEU A 365 9.30 -12.53 -5.39
C LEU A 365 9.68 -12.15 -6.82
N LEU A 366 10.80 -11.44 -7.01
CA LEU A 366 11.27 -11.01 -8.33
C LEU A 366 11.60 -12.23 -9.21
N THR A 367 12.28 -13.23 -8.65
CA THR A 367 12.53 -14.51 -9.32
C THR A 367 11.23 -15.19 -9.75
N ASP A 368 10.28 -15.34 -8.82
CA ASP A 368 9.03 -16.08 -9.05
C ASP A 368 8.14 -15.36 -10.09
N LEU A 369 8.05 -14.05 -10.03
CA LEU A 369 7.33 -13.25 -11.04
C LEU A 369 7.98 -13.39 -12.44
N LYS A 370 9.32 -13.41 -12.52
CA LYS A 370 10.05 -13.56 -13.77
C LYS A 370 9.89 -14.96 -14.36
N GLU A 371 10.07 -16.01 -13.55
CA GLU A 371 9.89 -17.41 -13.95
C GLU A 371 8.47 -17.70 -14.44
N ARG A 372 7.47 -17.00 -13.91
CA ARG A 372 6.04 -17.11 -14.31
C ARG A 372 5.65 -16.21 -15.48
N GLY A 373 6.56 -15.40 -16.01
CA GLY A 373 6.26 -14.42 -17.05
C GLY A 373 5.30 -13.31 -16.60
N MET A 374 5.27 -13.03 -15.30
CA MET A 374 4.36 -12.04 -14.70
C MET A 374 5.05 -10.70 -14.41
N LEU A 375 6.38 -10.64 -14.39
CA LEU A 375 7.12 -9.43 -14.01
C LEU A 375 6.83 -8.26 -14.97
N ASP A 376 6.73 -8.55 -16.27
CA ASP A 376 6.47 -7.51 -17.28
C ASP A 376 5.12 -6.79 -17.10
N GLU A 377 4.15 -7.45 -16.47
CA GLU A 377 2.80 -6.93 -16.23
C GLU A 377 2.52 -6.62 -14.76
N THR A 378 3.50 -6.84 -13.86
CA THR A 378 3.37 -6.60 -12.41
C THR A 378 4.41 -5.59 -11.98
N LEU A 379 3.96 -4.42 -11.52
CA LEU A 379 4.82 -3.40 -10.96
C LEU A 379 5.09 -3.72 -9.49
N VAL A 380 6.35 -3.95 -9.14
CA VAL A 380 6.80 -4.09 -7.75
C VAL A 380 7.43 -2.77 -7.33
N ILE A 381 6.95 -2.21 -6.22
CA ILE A 381 7.42 -0.93 -5.65
C ILE A 381 7.97 -1.21 -4.26
N TRP A 382 9.12 -0.64 -3.92
CA TRP A 382 9.71 -0.68 -2.60
C TRP A 382 10.09 0.71 -2.14
N GLY A 383 9.78 1.03 -0.89
CA GLY A 383 10.16 2.27 -0.25
C GLY A 383 9.28 2.61 0.94
N GLY A 384 9.52 3.73 1.56
CA GLY A 384 8.73 4.28 2.66
C GLY A 384 8.29 5.71 2.38
N GLU A 385 7.76 6.36 3.40
CA GLU A 385 7.22 7.72 3.31
C GLU A 385 8.29 8.82 3.16
N PHE A 386 9.53 8.54 3.58
CA PHE A 386 10.74 9.37 3.43
C PHE A 386 11.99 8.54 3.72
N GLY A 387 13.17 9.17 3.77
CA GLY A 387 14.45 8.57 4.12
C GLY A 387 14.98 9.00 5.49
N ARG A 388 16.30 8.89 5.67
CA ARG A 388 16.99 9.24 6.91
C ARG A 388 18.15 10.19 6.65
N THR A 389 18.45 11.06 7.63
CA THR A 389 19.55 12.01 7.50
C THR A 389 20.91 11.31 7.36
N PRO A 390 21.85 11.89 6.58
CA PRO A 390 23.23 11.38 6.51
C PRO A 390 24.03 11.65 7.78
N THR A 391 23.45 12.37 8.73
CA THR A 391 24.03 12.80 9.99
C THR A 391 23.37 12.08 11.17
N VAL A 392 24.11 11.94 12.26
CA VAL A 392 23.59 11.33 13.49
C VAL A 392 22.54 12.22 14.12
N GLU A 393 21.46 11.64 14.60
CA GLU A 393 20.51 12.33 15.46
C GLU A 393 21.12 12.57 16.83
N LEU A 394 20.99 13.79 17.34
CA LEU A 394 21.49 14.13 18.68
C LEU A 394 20.54 13.61 19.78
N PRO A 395 21.07 13.05 20.88
CA PRO A 395 20.24 12.59 21.98
C PRO A 395 19.33 13.69 22.53
N GLN A 396 18.05 13.37 22.64
CA GLN A 396 17.02 14.27 23.17
C GLN A 396 16.23 13.58 24.29
N LYS A 397 15.68 14.38 25.20
CA LYS A 397 14.87 13.85 26.30
C LYS A 397 13.63 13.13 25.74
N GLY A 398 13.48 11.87 26.08
CA GLY A 398 12.33 11.04 25.70
C GLY A 398 12.44 10.30 24.36
N ALA A 399 13.40 10.65 23.49
CA ALA A 399 13.65 9.93 22.23
C ALA A 399 14.85 8.96 22.39
N ASN A 400 15.91 9.16 21.64
CA ASN A 400 17.14 8.37 21.71
C ASN A 400 18.07 8.75 22.87
N ALA A 401 17.54 9.13 24.03
CA ALA A 401 18.30 9.60 25.18
C ALA A 401 19.35 8.57 25.65
N GLY A 402 20.63 8.96 25.58
CA GLY A 402 21.77 8.09 25.93
C GLY A 402 22.14 7.06 24.86
N LYS A 403 21.46 7.00 23.72
CA LYS A 403 21.80 6.18 22.57
C LYS A 403 22.40 7.03 21.46
N VAL A 404 23.22 6.43 20.65
CA VAL A 404 23.90 7.05 19.52
C VAL A 404 23.73 6.19 18.27
N ASN A 405 24.13 6.72 17.09
CA ASN A 405 24.13 6.01 15.83
C ASN A 405 22.73 5.76 15.21
N GLY A 406 21.77 6.61 15.55
CA GLY A 406 20.50 6.73 14.85
C GLY A 406 20.49 7.91 13.90
N ARG A 407 19.49 7.96 13.04
CA ARG A 407 19.28 9.02 12.05
C ARG A 407 17.89 9.60 12.19
N ASP A 408 17.78 10.92 12.04
CA ASP A 408 16.50 11.61 11.98
C ASP A 408 15.83 11.44 10.61
N HIS A 409 14.61 11.89 10.46
CA HIS A 409 13.82 11.86 9.23
C HIS A 409 14.46 12.76 8.15
N ASN A 410 14.44 12.30 6.91
CA ASN A 410 14.88 13.07 5.77
C ASN A 410 13.86 13.03 4.63
N HIS A 411 13.11 14.10 4.48
CA HIS A 411 12.13 14.26 3.39
C HIS A 411 12.72 14.98 2.17
N TYR A 412 13.90 15.60 2.29
CA TYR A 412 14.54 16.33 1.20
C TYR A 412 15.18 15.42 0.14
N GLY A 413 15.56 14.21 0.54
CA GLY A 413 16.17 13.24 -0.35
C GLY A 413 16.06 11.83 0.19
N PHE A 414 15.49 10.91 -0.60
CA PHE A 414 15.42 9.50 -0.24
C PHE A 414 15.35 8.62 -1.48
N SER A 415 15.46 7.31 -1.30
CA SER A 415 15.40 6.36 -2.39
C SER A 415 14.19 5.46 -2.31
N MET A 416 13.57 5.25 -3.47
CA MET A 416 12.63 4.17 -3.74
C MET A 416 13.12 3.39 -4.94
N TRP A 417 12.59 2.21 -5.15
CA TRP A 417 12.81 1.49 -6.39
C TRP A 417 11.55 0.83 -6.93
N MET A 418 11.54 0.61 -8.23
CA MET A 418 10.48 -0.10 -8.95
C MET A 418 11.08 -1.19 -9.84
N ALA A 419 10.34 -2.29 -10.03
CA ALA A 419 10.72 -3.37 -10.94
C ALA A 419 9.50 -3.88 -11.71
N GLY A 420 9.70 -4.29 -12.96
CA GLY A 420 8.65 -4.81 -13.82
C GLY A 420 7.61 -3.78 -14.25
N GLY A 421 6.47 -4.25 -14.77
CA GLY A 421 5.35 -3.37 -15.12
C GLY A 421 5.67 -2.26 -16.13
N GLY A 422 6.69 -2.45 -16.99
CA GLY A 422 7.11 -1.47 -17.99
C GLY A 422 8.10 -0.43 -17.48
N VAL A 423 8.78 -0.68 -16.35
CA VAL A 423 9.88 0.16 -15.84
C VAL A 423 11.20 -0.29 -16.47
N LYS A 424 12.10 0.65 -16.74
CA LYS A 424 13.46 0.36 -17.24
C LYS A 424 14.31 -0.25 -16.13
N GLY A 425 14.58 -1.55 -16.21
CA GLY A 425 15.48 -2.24 -15.29
C GLY A 425 16.96 -1.84 -15.50
N GLY A 426 17.80 -2.13 -14.49
CA GLY A 426 19.23 -1.87 -14.51
C GLY A 426 19.58 -0.38 -14.55
N THR A 427 18.70 0.50 -14.04
CA THR A 427 18.88 1.95 -14.11
C THR A 427 18.84 2.63 -12.75
N VAL A 428 19.57 3.75 -12.65
CA VAL A 428 19.45 4.69 -11.53
C VAL A 428 18.92 6.00 -12.10
N TYR A 429 17.86 6.55 -11.49
CA TYR A 429 17.28 7.82 -11.88
C TYR A 429 17.47 8.87 -10.78
N GLY A 430 17.99 10.01 -11.17
CA GLY A 430 18.28 11.12 -10.29
C GLY A 430 19.38 10.83 -9.27
N ALA A 431 19.71 11.83 -8.49
CA ALA A 431 20.71 11.71 -7.42
C ALA A 431 20.39 12.64 -6.26
N THR A 432 20.79 12.23 -5.06
CA THR A 432 20.97 13.11 -3.92
C THR A 432 22.37 13.76 -3.98
N ASP A 433 22.59 14.80 -3.18
CA ASP A 433 23.89 15.46 -3.04
C ASP A 433 25.00 14.48 -2.60
N GLU A 434 26.24 14.97 -2.52
CA GLU A 434 27.43 14.18 -2.18
C GLU A 434 27.28 13.41 -0.85
N PHE A 435 26.43 13.89 0.05
CA PHE A 435 26.23 13.30 1.38
C PHE A 435 24.90 12.54 1.51
N GLY A 436 23.97 12.70 0.56
CA GLY A 436 22.66 12.09 0.62
C GLY A 436 21.63 12.88 1.42
N PHE A 437 21.81 14.21 1.55
CA PHE A 437 20.88 15.02 2.34
C PHE A 437 19.65 15.44 1.51
N GLN A 438 19.86 15.92 0.27
CA GLN A 438 18.77 16.42 -0.56
C GLN A 438 18.88 15.93 -2.02
N ALA A 439 17.74 15.78 -2.67
CA ALA A 439 17.67 15.52 -4.11
C ALA A 439 18.19 16.74 -4.89
N VAL A 440 19.19 16.52 -5.77
CA VAL A 440 19.85 17.59 -6.53
C VAL A 440 19.80 17.36 -8.03
N GLU A 441 19.62 16.11 -8.48
CA GLU A 441 19.54 15.76 -9.88
C GLU A 441 18.21 15.07 -10.15
N ASN A 442 17.46 15.56 -11.15
CA ASN A 442 16.15 15.02 -11.54
C ASN A 442 15.25 14.71 -10.32
N PRO A 443 14.93 15.69 -9.48
CA PRO A 443 14.10 15.47 -8.29
C PRO A 443 12.75 14.87 -8.65
N VAL A 444 12.30 13.87 -7.89
CA VAL A 444 11.02 13.20 -8.06
C VAL A 444 10.16 13.40 -6.81
N HIS A 445 9.13 14.21 -6.91
CA HIS A 445 8.18 14.38 -5.84
C HIS A 445 7.25 13.17 -5.71
N VAL A 446 6.67 12.94 -4.54
CA VAL A 446 5.70 11.85 -4.32
C VAL A 446 4.54 11.91 -5.34
N HIS A 447 4.07 13.11 -5.73
CA HIS A 447 3.06 13.24 -6.78
C HIS A 447 3.55 12.83 -8.17
N ASP A 448 4.85 13.00 -8.48
CA ASP A 448 5.44 12.55 -9.75
C ASP A 448 5.52 11.01 -9.79
N LEU A 449 5.86 10.39 -8.66
CA LEU A 449 5.78 8.94 -8.50
C LEU A 449 4.35 8.44 -8.75
N HIS A 450 3.34 9.07 -8.14
CA HIS A 450 1.93 8.72 -8.36
C HIS A 450 1.51 8.87 -9.83
N ALA A 451 1.87 10.00 -10.46
CA ALA A 451 1.58 10.23 -11.88
C ALA A 451 2.24 9.17 -12.76
N THR A 452 3.48 8.79 -12.45
CA THR A 452 4.24 7.79 -13.20
C THR A 452 3.63 6.38 -13.05
N ILE A 453 3.26 5.98 -11.83
CA ILE A 453 2.60 4.69 -11.62
C ILE A 453 1.23 4.67 -12.33
N LEU A 454 0.44 5.75 -12.25
CA LEU A 454 -0.82 5.86 -12.99
C LEU A 454 -0.61 5.74 -14.50
N ALA A 455 0.45 6.35 -15.04
CA ALA A 455 0.81 6.22 -16.46
C ALA A 455 1.15 4.77 -16.84
N LEU A 456 1.94 4.05 -16.03
CA LEU A 456 2.21 2.62 -16.23
C LEU A 456 0.93 1.78 -16.19
N MET A 457 -0.04 2.16 -15.38
CA MET A 457 -1.37 1.52 -15.28
C MET A 457 -2.36 1.98 -16.36
N GLY A 458 -1.91 2.78 -17.33
CA GLY A 458 -2.71 3.22 -18.48
C GLY A 458 -3.59 4.44 -18.24
N PHE A 459 -3.28 5.25 -17.21
CA PHE A 459 -4.05 6.46 -16.90
C PHE A 459 -3.26 7.75 -17.17
N ASP A 460 -3.95 8.69 -17.79
CA ASP A 460 -3.64 10.09 -17.64
C ASP A 460 -4.11 10.53 -16.25
N HIS A 461 -3.16 10.85 -15.36
CA HIS A 461 -3.45 11.19 -13.96
C HIS A 461 -4.29 12.47 -13.82
N GLU A 462 -4.33 13.32 -14.85
CA GLU A 462 -5.15 14.53 -14.85
C GLU A 462 -6.59 14.26 -15.22
N LYS A 463 -6.87 13.17 -15.97
CA LYS A 463 -8.21 12.78 -16.43
C LYS A 463 -8.87 11.76 -15.51
N LEU A 464 -8.11 11.05 -14.66
CA LEU A 464 -8.67 10.17 -13.66
C LEU A 464 -9.21 10.99 -12.49
N THR A 465 -10.44 11.46 -12.61
CA THR A 465 -11.08 12.36 -11.66
C THR A 465 -12.35 11.77 -11.06
N TYR A 466 -12.73 12.30 -9.90
CA TYR A 466 -14.01 12.03 -9.24
C TYR A 466 -14.63 13.33 -8.76
N ARG A 467 -15.89 13.58 -9.17
CA ARG A 467 -16.64 14.79 -8.76
C ARG A 467 -17.16 14.66 -7.34
N TYR A 468 -16.67 15.50 -6.43
CA TYR A 468 -17.11 15.52 -5.05
C TYR A 468 -17.20 16.96 -4.54
N ALA A 469 -18.27 17.30 -3.80
CA ALA A 469 -18.49 18.65 -3.23
C ALA A 469 -18.21 19.81 -4.21
N GLY A 470 -18.63 19.66 -5.48
CA GLY A 470 -18.49 20.70 -6.50
C GLY A 470 -17.13 20.78 -7.21
N ARG A 471 -16.14 19.96 -6.81
CA ARG A 471 -14.79 19.91 -7.41
C ARG A 471 -14.50 18.55 -8.02
N ASP A 472 -13.73 18.51 -9.11
CA ASP A 472 -13.14 17.30 -9.65
C ASP A 472 -11.82 17.02 -8.94
N PHE A 473 -11.79 15.96 -8.15
CA PHE A 473 -10.60 15.52 -7.41
C PHE A 473 -9.84 14.47 -8.22
N ARG A 474 -8.53 14.47 -8.07
CA ARG A 474 -7.62 13.45 -8.58
C ARG A 474 -6.55 13.12 -7.52
N LEU A 475 -5.89 11.97 -7.64
CA LEU A 475 -4.86 11.52 -6.68
C LEU A 475 -3.72 12.55 -6.53
N THR A 476 -3.26 13.08 -7.66
CA THR A 476 -2.13 14.02 -7.72
C THR A 476 -2.52 15.47 -7.42
N ASP A 477 -3.77 15.74 -7.09
CA ASP A 477 -4.34 17.08 -6.93
C ASP A 477 -3.99 18.00 -8.13
N VAL A 478 -3.30 19.11 -7.92
CA VAL A 478 -2.84 20.03 -8.98
C VAL A 478 -1.39 19.77 -9.40
N HIS A 479 -0.75 18.75 -8.85
CA HIS A 479 0.66 18.41 -9.01
C HIS A 479 0.85 17.17 -9.87
N GLY A 480 2.11 16.72 -9.98
CA GLY A 480 2.52 15.46 -10.58
C GLY A 480 2.93 15.59 -12.05
N HIS A 481 4.12 15.09 -12.34
CA HIS A 481 4.65 14.95 -13.68
C HIS A 481 5.07 13.50 -13.90
N VAL A 482 4.72 12.95 -15.06
CA VAL A 482 5.15 11.58 -15.40
C VAL A 482 6.65 11.57 -15.68
N VAL A 483 7.40 10.79 -14.93
CA VAL A 483 8.84 10.60 -15.12
C VAL A 483 9.06 9.62 -16.27
N LYS A 484 9.03 10.12 -17.50
CA LYS A 484 9.08 9.30 -18.73
C LYS A 484 10.37 8.52 -18.89
N ASP A 485 11.49 9.04 -18.37
CA ASP A 485 12.81 8.46 -18.52
C ASP A 485 12.97 7.09 -17.86
N ILE A 486 12.14 6.77 -16.85
CA ILE A 486 12.13 5.47 -16.18
C ILE A 486 11.13 4.48 -16.79
N ILE A 487 10.36 4.89 -17.80
CA ILE A 487 9.40 4.04 -18.50
C ILE A 487 10.07 3.41 -19.74
N ALA A 488 9.96 2.08 -19.86
CA ALA A 488 10.53 1.31 -20.99
C ALA A 488 9.71 1.45 -22.28
#